data_bb4c5214cc1538ed3cffa03b90a8e8cb
#
_entry.id   bb4c5214cc1538ed3cffa03b90a8e8cb
#
_cell.length_a   1.000
_cell.length_b   1.000
_cell.length_c   1.000
_cell.angle_alpha   90.00
_cell.angle_beta   90.00
_cell.angle_gamma   90.00
#
_symmetry.space_group_name_H-M   'P 1'
#
loop_
_entity.id
_entity.type
_entity.pdbx_description
1 polymer ?
#
loop_
_entity_poly.entity_id
_entity_poly.type
_entity_poly.pdbx_seq_one_letter_code
_entity_poly.pdbx_strand_id
1 'polypeptide(L)'
;MPHFISKACFGVAAVASLVLIAAQPAHAQVANTTFFLTSTGVGNGANLGGLAGADNYCQTLAQAAGAGAKTWHAYLSTQAADGKPAVNARDRIGNGPWQNSKGVVIAKDVAELHGANNLTKQTALSEKGDVLNGRGDTPNRHDVLTGSQADGTAFAAGEDRTCKNWTSSTQGSAMLGHFDRLGLRDDDESKSWNSSHPSGGPDGGCSQADLKTTGGDGLMYCFAAN
;
A
#
# COMPACT_ATOMS: atom_id res chain seq x y z
N MET A 1 89.86 16.43 -5.10
CA MET A 1 88.82 16.43 -4.06
C MET A 1 87.52 16.60 -4.75
N PRO A 2 86.65 15.55 -4.87
CA PRO A 2 85.34 15.65 -5.51
C PRO A 2 84.26 15.97 -4.49
N HIS A 3 83.42 16.97 -4.83
CA HIS A 3 82.25 17.35 -4.06
C HIS A 3 81.06 16.40 -4.37
N PHE A 4 80.53 15.76 -3.28
CA PHE A 4 79.29 15.02 -3.34
C PHE A 4 78.11 15.98 -3.19
N ILE A 5 77.20 16.01 -4.17
CA ILE A 5 75.89 16.69 -4.12
C ILE A 5 74.88 15.68 -3.72
N SER A 6 74.32 15.84 -2.53
CA SER A 6 73.20 15.04 -2.03
C SER A 6 71.89 15.54 -2.61
N LYS A 7 71.18 14.68 -3.35
CA LYS A 7 69.80 14.95 -3.82
C LYS A 7 68.80 14.49 -2.76
N ALA A 8 68.10 15.41 -2.14
CA ALA A 8 66.98 15.12 -1.26
C ALA A 8 65.71 14.80 -2.13
N CYS A 9 65.19 13.57 -2.03
CA CYS A 9 63.91 13.18 -2.60
C CYS A 9 62.80 13.57 -1.61
N PHE A 10 61.96 14.53 -2.00
CA PHE A 10 60.68 14.81 -1.31
C PHE A 10 59.64 13.79 -1.76
N GLY A 11 59.28 12.87 -0.88
CA GLY A 11 58.16 11.96 -1.08
C GLY A 11 56.85 12.67 -0.78
N VAL A 12 55.99 12.81 -1.79
CA VAL A 12 54.62 13.29 -1.63
C VAL A 12 53.76 12.11 -1.16
N ALA A 13 53.35 12.13 0.11
CA ALA A 13 52.42 11.17 0.66
C ALA A 13 50.98 11.55 0.23
N ALA A 14 50.42 10.79 -0.68
CA ALA A 14 49.02 10.91 -1.07
C ALA A 14 48.14 10.32 0.04
N VAL A 15 47.44 11.17 0.78
CA VAL A 15 46.43 10.75 1.75
C VAL A 15 45.15 10.38 0.99
N ALA A 16 44.89 9.09 0.79
CA ALA A 16 43.63 8.58 0.26
C ALA A 16 42.55 8.65 1.36
N SER A 17 41.65 9.61 1.25
CA SER A 17 40.50 9.71 2.14
C SER A 17 39.50 8.61 1.78
N LEU A 18 39.40 7.54 2.57
CA LEU A 18 38.33 6.55 2.47
C LEU A 18 37.02 7.20 2.93
N VAL A 19 36.12 7.47 2.00
CA VAL A 19 34.72 7.83 2.30
C VAL A 19 34.02 6.51 2.70
N LEU A 20 33.82 6.31 4.00
CA LEU A 20 32.98 5.24 4.53
C LEU A 20 31.51 5.61 4.21
N ILE A 21 30.96 5.02 3.15
CA ILE A 21 29.51 5.02 2.93
C ILE A 21 28.95 4.05 3.96
N ALA A 22 28.43 4.57 5.07
CA ALA A 22 27.69 3.78 6.04
C ALA A 22 26.40 3.28 5.39
N ALA A 23 26.35 1.99 5.00
CA ALA A 23 25.12 1.34 4.61
C ALA A 23 24.18 1.38 5.84
N GLN A 24 23.06 2.09 5.73
CA GLN A 24 22.05 2.08 6.79
C GLN A 24 21.50 0.66 6.92
N PRO A 25 21.39 0.12 8.14
CA PRO A 25 20.85 -1.21 8.32
C PRO A 25 19.41 -1.27 7.81
N ALA A 26 19.03 -2.37 7.16
CA ALA A 26 17.70 -2.59 6.60
C ALA A 26 16.56 -2.33 7.60
N HIS A 27 16.79 -2.51 8.88
CA HIS A 27 15.86 -2.23 9.97
C HIS A 27 15.49 -0.74 10.11
N ALA A 28 16.37 0.19 9.76
CA ALA A 28 16.08 1.63 9.83
C ALA A 28 15.13 2.08 8.70
N GLN A 29 15.20 1.45 7.53
CA GLN A 29 14.28 1.72 6.42
C GLN A 29 12.87 1.23 6.72
N VAL A 30 12.72 0.05 7.31
CA VAL A 30 11.41 -0.51 7.69
C VAL A 30 10.73 0.36 8.76
N ALA A 31 11.45 0.85 9.76
CA ALA A 31 10.91 1.74 10.80
C ALA A 31 10.33 3.05 10.25
N ASN A 32 10.81 3.51 9.09
CA ASN A 32 10.32 4.72 8.43
C ASN A 32 9.17 4.45 7.45
N THR A 33 8.78 3.20 7.25
CA THR A 33 7.62 2.84 6.43
C THR A 33 6.36 3.51 6.97
N THR A 34 5.61 4.14 6.08
CA THR A 34 4.30 4.74 6.39
C THR A 34 3.20 4.30 5.43
N PHE A 35 3.54 3.42 4.49
CA PHE A 35 2.63 2.81 3.52
C PHE A 35 3.08 1.39 3.17
N PHE A 36 2.14 0.46 3.06
CA PHE A 36 2.33 -0.84 2.41
C PHE A 36 1.01 -1.40 1.86
N LEU A 37 1.13 -2.33 0.89
CA LEU A 37 0.06 -3.21 0.46
C LEU A 37 0.18 -4.52 1.25
N THR A 38 -0.91 -5.05 1.81
CA THR A 38 -0.83 -6.30 2.58
C THR A 38 -0.35 -7.47 1.72
N SER A 39 0.60 -8.27 2.22
CA SER A 39 1.13 -9.43 1.47
C SER A 39 0.09 -10.53 1.29
N THR A 40 -0.93 -10.56 2.17
CA THR A 40 -2.06 -11.49 2.13
C THR A 40 -3.33 -10.77 2.57
N GLY A 41 -4.51 -11.28 2.16
CA GLY A 41 -5.77 -10.92 2.78
C GLY A 41 -5.97 -11.64 4.12
N VAL A 42 -7.04 -11.29 4.85
CA VAL A 42 -7.39 -11.97 6.12
C VAL A 42 -7.85 -13.43 5.94
N GLY A 43 -8.09 -13.87 4.69
CA GLY A 43 -8.50 -15.24 4.37
C GLY A 43 -9.99 -15.52 4.56
N ASN A 44 -10.79 -14.51 4.79
CA ASN A 44 -12.26 -14.59 4.97
C ASN A 44 -13.00 -13.64 4.02
N GLY A 45 -12.56 -13.59 2.75
CA GLY A 45 -13.09 -12.68 1.76
C GLY A 45 -13.00 -11.22 2.21
N ALA A 46 -14.08 -10.48 2.02
CA ALA A 46 -14.20 -9.09 2.45
C ALA A 46 -14.77 -8.93 3.88
N ASN A 47 -14.97 -10.01 4.63
CA ASN A 47 -15.27 -9.94 6.06
C ASN A 47 -13.98 -9.70 6.85
N LEU A 48 -13.70 -8.45 7.09
CA LEU A 48 -12.51 -7.98 7.79
C LEU A 48 -12.76 -7.75 9.29
N GLY A 49 -13.99 -7.94 9.76
CA GLY A 49 -14.43 -7.53 11.11
C GLY A 49 -14.70 -6.02 11.19
N GLY A 50 -15.15 -5.41 10.10
CA GLY A 50 -15.36 -3.98 9.96
C GLY A 50 -14.03 -3.19 9.85
N LEU A 51 -14.10 -1.87 9.98
CA LEU A 51 -12.90 -1.02 9.94
C LEU A 51 -11.91 -1.36 11.05
N ALA A 52 -12.41 -1.62 12.26
CA ALA A 52 -11.55 -1.95 13.40
C ALA A 52 -10.74 -3.23 13.18
N GLY A 53 -11.36 -4.27 12.62
CA GLY A 53 -10.67 -5.51 12.28
C GLY A 53 -9.63 -5.30 11.17
N ALA A 54 -9.95 -4.53 10.14
CA ALA A 54 -9.01 -4.17 9.07
C ALA A 54 -7.79 -3.37 9.59
N ASP A 55 -8.03 -2.38 10.47
CA ASP A 55 -6.97 -1.59 11.10
C ASP A 55 -6.05 -2.46 11.97
N ASN A 56 -6.66 -3.34 12.78
CA ASN A 56 -5.90 -4.30 13.58
C ASN A 56 -5.04 -5.24 12.72
N TYR A 57 -5.55 -5.64 11.55
CA TYR A 57 -4.78 -6.46 10.61
C TYR A 57 -3.59 -5.68 10.04
N CYS A 58 -3.78 -4.43 9.60
CA CYS A 58 -2.69 -3.53 9.19
C CYS A 58 -1.65 -3.35 10.31
N GLN A 59 -2.11 -3.10 11.54
CA GLN A 59 -1.23 -2.95 12.71
C GLN A 59 -0.42 -4.21 12.98
N THR A 60 -1.04 -5.39 12.90
CA THR A 60 -0.38 -6.68 13.12
C THR A 60 0.72 -6.93 12.08
N LEU A 61 0.43 -6.68 10.80
CA LEU A 61 1.43 -6.83 9.74
C LEU A 61 2.58 -5.83 9.90
N ALA A 62 2.27 -4.58 10.24
CA ALA A 62 3.27 -3.55 10.50
C ALA A 62 4.17 -3.93 11.70
N GLN A 63 3.61 -4.47 12.78
CA GLN A 63 4.36 -4.96 13.93
C GLN A 63 5.32 -6.10 13.55
N ALA A 64 4.81 -7.08 12.81
CA ALA A 64 5.61 -8.21 12.34
C ALA A 64 6.78 -7.78 11.42
N ALA A 65 6.58 -6.68 10.67
CA ALA A 65 7.59 -6.11 9.79
C ALA A 65 8.52 -5.10 10.48
N GLY A 66 8.36 -4.81 11.79
CA GLY A 66 9.19 -3.85 12.52
C GLY A 66 8.77 -2.38 12.38
N ALA A 67 7.59 -2.10 11.80
CA ALA A 67 7.01 -0.75 11.64
C ALA A 67 5.85 -0.48 12.62
N GLY A 68 5.68 -1.30 13.66
CA GLY A 68 4.55 -1.29 14.58
C GLY A 68 4.48 -0.11 15.56
N ALA A 69 5.48 0.76 15.61
CA ALA A 69 5.48 1.92 16.50
C ALA A 69 4.49 3.03 16.09
N LYS A 70 3.96 2.96 14.86
CA LYS A 70 2.97 3.89 14.32
C LYS A 70 1.56 3.31 14.46
N THR A 71 0.53 4.17 14.39
CA THR A 71 -0.87 3.75 14.28
C THR A 71 -1.19 3.50 12.80
N TRP A 72 -1.66 2.31 12.48
CA TRP A 72 -1.94 1.90 11.12
C TRP A 72 -3.43 1.77 10.85
N HIS A 73 -3.88 2.37 9.75
CA HIS A 73 -5.24 2.25 9.27
C HIS A 73 -5.30 1.64 7.87
N ALA A 74 -6.29 0.80 7.64
CA ALA A 74 -6.63 0.34 6.31
C ALA A 74 -7.32 1.47 5.52
N TYR A 75 -6.95 1.63 4.25
CA TYR A 75 -7.61 2.56 3.33
C TYR A 75 -8.94 1.96 2.87
N LEU A 76 -9.96 2.15 3.68
CA LEU A 76 -11.30 1.60 3.46
C LEU A 76 -12.37 2.65 3.77
N SER A 77 -13.34 2.83 2.88
CA SER A 77 -14.56 3.57 3.17
C SER A 77 -15.64 2.65 3.74
N THR A 78 -16.62 3.23 4.44
CA THR A 78 -17.89 2.58 4.77
C THR A 78 -19.05 3.44 4.28
N GLN A 79 -20.17 2.80 3.94
CA GLN A 79 -21.39 3.49 3.58
C GLN A 79 -22.25 3.75 4.82
N ALA A 80 -23.09 4.79 4.76
CA ALA A 80 -24.04 5.06 5.82
C ALA A 80 -25.02 3.87 5.95
N ALA A 81 -25.11 3.32 7.15
CA ALA A 81 -25.99 2.18 7.46
C ALA A 81 -26.29 2.14 8.96
N ASP A 82 -27.44 1.60 9.34
CA ASP A 82 -27.85 1.37 10.74
C ASP A 82 -27.74 2.63 11.61
N GLY A 83 -28.08 3.79 11.07
CA GLY A 83 -28.00 5.09 11.75
C GLY A 83 -26.59 5.63 11.94
N LYS A 84 -25.57 4.96 11.42
CA LYS A 84 -24.18 5.43 11.42
C LYS A 84 -23.87 6.19 10.14
N PRO A 85 -23.12 7.31 10.20
CA PRO A 85 -22.69 8.01 9.00
C PRO A 85 -21.67 7.19 8.19
N ALA A 86 -21.54 7.51 6.91
CA ALA A 86 -20.46 7.02 6.08
C ALA A 86 -19.09 7.48 6.61
N VAL A 87 -18.06 6.69 6.34
CA VAL A 87 -16.66 7.03 6.65
C VAL A 87 -15.87 7.04 5.35
N ASN A 88 -15.17 8.13 5.06
CA ASN A 88 -14.30 8.23 3.90
C ASN A 88 -12.93 7.61 4.20
N ALA A 89 -12.40 6.83 3.28
CA ALA A 89 -11.05 6.27 3.42
C ALA A 89 -9.98 7.36 3.54
N ARG A 90 -10.10 8.44 2.75
CA ARG A 90 -9.16 9.56 2.74
C ARG A 90 -9.02 10.27 4.09
N ASP A 91 -10.06 10.26 4.91
CA ASP A 91 -10.09 10.98 6.19
C ASP A 91 -9.50 10.15 7.35
N ARG A 92 -9.15 8.87 7.10
CA ARG A 92 -8.67 7.93 8.11
C ARG A 92 -7.17 7.74 8.13
N ILE A 93 -6.49 8.09 7.07
CA ILE A 93 -5.10 7.70 6.80
C ILE A 93 -4.06 8.74 7.24
N GLY A 94 -4.48 9.84 7.88
CA GLY A 94 -3.58 10.95 8.24
C GLY A 94 -3.30 11.89 7.06
N ASN A 95 -2.21 12.64 7.16
CA ASN A 95 -1.90 13.71 6.21
C ASN A 95 -0.68 13.44 5.31
N GLY A 96 0.04 12.31 5.53
CA GLY A 96 1.28 12.00 4.82
C GLY A 96 2.52 12.70 5.42
N PRO A 97 3.68 12.69 4.76
CA PRO A 97 3.95 11.92 3.56
C PRO A 97 3.95 10.40 3.82
N TRP A 98 3.58 9.64 2.79
CA TRP A 98 3.60 8.19 2.86
C TRP A 98 4.69 7.61 1.96
N GLN A 99 5.47 6.70 2.51
CA GLN A 99 6.55 6.02 1.81
C GLN A 99 6.56 4.52 2.13
N ASN A 100 7.01 3.74 1.16
CA ASN A 100 7.17 2.29 1.32
C ASN A 100 8.43 1.93 2.12
N SER A 101 8.67 0.64 2.37
CA SER A 101 9.81 0.12 3.12
C SER A 101 11.18 0.38 2.47
N LYS A 102 11.21 0.80 1.20
CA LYS A 102 12.44 1.19 0.50
C LYS A 102 12.63 2.71 0.48
N GLY A 103 11.80 3.47 1.20
CA GLY A 103 11.88 4.93 1.27
C GLY A 103 11.34 5.66 0.04
N VAL A 104 10.66 4.94 -0.87
CA VAL A 104 10.03 5.57 -2.03
C VAL A 104 8.73 6.23 -1.59
N VAL A 105 8.63 7.54 -1.79
CA VAL A 105 7.42 8.30 -1.48
C VAL A 105 6.31 7.94 -2.46
N ILE A 106 5.16 7.55 -1.91
CA ILE A 106 3.93 7.22 -2.64
C ILE A 106 3.12 8.49 -2.92
N ALA A 107 2.98 9.32 -1.91
CA ALA A 107 2.35 10.63 -1.99
C ALA A 107 2.80 11.50 -0.81
N LYS A 108 2.85 12.81 -1.00
CA LYS A 108 3.24 13.78 0.04
C LYS A 108 2.08 14.10 0.97
N ASP A 109 0.87 14.07 0.43
CA ASP A 109 -0.36 14.43 1.13
C ASP A 109 -1.58 13.74 0.49
N VAL A 110 -2.77 13.98 1.08
CA VAL A 110 -4.04 13.42 0.61
C VAL A 110 -4.39 13.88 -0.81
N ALA A 111 -4.06 15.10 -1.19
CA ALA A 111 -4.37 15.64 -2.52
C ALA A 111 -3.51 14.94 -3.60
N GLU A 112 -2.21 14.79 -3.37
CA GLU A 112 -1.32 14.06 -4.27
C GLU A 112 -1.71 12.57 -4.34
N LEU A 113 -2.12 11.95 -3.22
CA LEU A 113 -2.56 10.55 -3.20
C LEU A 113 -3.75 10.29 -4.12
N HIS A 114 -4.71 11.23 -4.18
CA HIS A 114 -5.90 11.12 -5.04
C HIS A 114 -5.73 11.81 -6.40
N GLY A 115 -4.53 12.32 -6.68
CA GLY A 115 -4.15 12.91 -7.96
C GLY A 115 -2.97 12.18 -8.60
N ALA A 116 -1.82 12.85 -8.67
CA ALA A 116 -0.60 12.35 -9.30
C ALA A 116 0.30 11.56 -8.34
N ASN A 117 -0.25 10.52 -7.70
CA ASN A 117 0.51 9.64 -6.80
C ASN A 117 1.49 8.73 -7.55
N ASN A 118 2.42 8.15 -6.80
CA ASN A 118 3.45 7.23 -7.30
C ASN A 118 3.12 5.75 -7.03
N LEU A 119 1.83 5.38 -6.99
CA LEU A 119 1.41 3.99 -6.87
C LEU A 119 1.55 3.28 -8.21
N THR A 120 2.37 2.24 -8.21
CA THR A 120 2.62 1.34 -9.34
C THR A 120 2.90 -0.06 -8.81
N LYS A 121 2.95 -1.08 -9.66
CA LYS A 121 3.36 -2.43 -9.26
C LYS A 121 4.71 -2.46 -8.52
N GLN A 122 5.64 -1.57 -8.86
CA GLN A 122 6.99 -1.55 -8.30
C GLN A 122 7.08 -0.76 -6.99
N THR A 123 6.12 0.11 -6.70
CA THR A 123 6.13 0.97 -5.52
C THR A 123 5.12 0.55 -4.46
N ALA A 124 4.04 -0.14 -4.83
CA ALA A 124 3.06 -0.74 -3.91
C ALA A 124 3.62 -2.03 -3.28
N LEU A 125 4.67 -1.86 -2.49
CA LEU A 125 5.36 -2.98 -1.84
C LEU A 125 4.55 -3.51 -0.65
N SER A 126 4.73 -4.80 -0.36
CA SER A 126 4.18 -5.41 0.86
C SER A 126 4.84 -4.85 2.12
N GLU A 127 4.30 -5.19 3.29
CA GLU A 127 4.92 -4.89 4.59
C GLU A 127 6.34 -5.50 4.71
N LYS A 128 6.64 -6.54 3.91
CA LYS A 128 7.95 -7.21 3.84
C LYS A 128 8.90 -6.58 2.83
N GLY A 129 8.41 -5.60 2.03
CA GLY A 129 9.20 -4.97 0.96
C GLY A 129 9.19 -5.74 -0.37
N ASP A 130 8.29 -6.70 -0.53
CA ASP A 130 8.15 -7.50 -1.74
C ASP A 130 7.23 -6.83 -2.75
N VAL A 131 7.52 -7.03 -4.04
CA VAL A 131 6.60 -6.73 -5.13
C VAL A 131 5.58 -7.86 -5.23
N LEU A 132 4.28 -7.53 -5.21
CA LEU A 132 3.23 -8.54 -5.32
C LEU A 132 2.88 -8.84 -6.77
N ASN A 133 2.28 -10.03 -6.96
CA ASN A 133 1.74 -10.43 -8.25
C ASN A 133 0.60 -9.48 -8.66
N GLY A 134 0.74 -8.90 -9.85
CA GLY A 134 -0.26 -8.05 -10.47
C GLY A 134 -0.92 -8.72 -11.66
N ARG A 135 -1.57 -7.92 -12.50
CA ARG A 135 -2.17 -8.38 -13.75
C ARG A 135 -1.08 -8.96 -14.67
N GLY A 136 -1.36 -10.13 -15.22
CA GLY A 136 -0.42 -10.89 -16.06
C GLY A 136 0.47 -11.85 -15.32
N ASP A 137 0.54 -11.78 -13.99
CA ASP A 137 1.22 -12.79 -13.17
C ASP A 137 0.28 -13.95 -12.79
N THR A 138 0.83 -15.03 -12.27
CA THR A 138 0.06 -16.18 -11.78
C THR A 138 0.43 -16.48 -10.33
N PRO A 139 -0.52 -16.46 -9.37
CA PRO A 139 -1.88 -15.95 -9.55
C PRO A 139 -1.93 -14.42 -9.73
N ASN A 140 -2.96 -13.93 -10.46
CA ASN A 140 -3.26 -12.51 -10.49
C ASN A 140 -3.83 -12.08 -9.12
N ARG A 141 -3.32 -10.98 -8.54
CA ARG A 141 -3.73 -10.47 -7.23
C ARG A 141 -3.81 -8.94 -7.20
N HIS A 142 -4.07 -8.31 -8.36
CA HIS A 142 -3.95 -6.85 -8.49
C HIS A 142 -5.11 -6.06 -7.89
N ASP A 143 -6.25 -6.69 -7.63
CA ASP A 143 -7.41 -6.04 -7.02
C ASP A 143 -7.19 -5.85 -5.51
N VAL A 144 -7.45 -4.65 -5.04
CA VAL A 144 -7.34 -4.24 -3.64
C VAL A 144 -8.69 -3.72 -3.14
N LEU A 145 -9.11 -4.16 -1.97
CA LEU A 145 -10.34 -3.69 -1.33
C LEU A 145 -10.20 -2.22 -0.91
N THR A 146 -11.18 -1.38 -1.27
CA THR A 146 -11.19 0.05 -0.91
C THR A 146 -12.56 0.58 -0.51
N GLY A 147 -13.62 0.15 -1.20
CA GLY A 147 -14.98 0.67 -0.98
C GLY A 147 -15.11 2.17 -1.23
N SER A 148 -14.20 2.75 -2.00
CA SER A 148 -14.04 4.22 -2.14
C SER A 148 -14.28 4.68 -3.56
N GLN A 149 -14.78 5.91 -3.71
CA GLN A 149 -14.72 6.65 -4.96
C GLN A 149 -13.28 7.06 -5.27
N ALA A 150 -13.02 7.52 -6.49
CA ALA A 150 -11.67 7.88 -6.94
C ALA A 150 -11.01 8.97 -6.09
N ASP A 151 -11.79 9.89 -5.54
CA ASP A 151 -11.32 10.95 -4.64
C ASP A 151 -11.15 10.50 -3.17
N GLY A 152 -11.41 9.21 -2.88
CA GLY A 152 -11.29 8.62 -1.54
C GLY A 152 -12.49 8.83 -0.62
N THR A 153 -13.59 9.39 -1.14
CA THR A 153 -14.85 9.51 -0.39
C THR A 153 -15.66 8.22 -0.46
N ALA A 154 -16.58 8.05 0.47
CA ALA A 154 -17.51 6.93 0.49
C ALA A 154 -18.55 7.06 -0.62
N PHE A 155 -19.06 5.94 -1.10
CA PHE A 155 -20.28 5.92 -1.92
C PHE A 155 -21.50 6.28 -1.08
N ALA A 156 -22.50 6.87 -1.71
CA ALA A 156 -23.80 7.11 -1.08
C ALA A 156 -24.44 5.77 -0.62
N ALA A 157 -25.36 5.86 0.34
CA ALA A 157 -26.15 4.71 0.72
C ALA A 157 -27.00 4.22 -0.47
N GLY A 158 -27.12 2.90 -0.61
CA GLY A 158 -27.83 2.27 -1.73
C GLY A 158 -27.18 0.97 -2.14
N GLU A 159 -26.63 0.92 -3.36
CA GLU A 159 -25.89 -0.26 -3.83
C GLU A 159 -24.65 -0.51 -2.97
N ASP A 160 -24.51 -1.73 -2.45
CA ASP A 160 -23.38 -2.09 -1.58
C ASP A 160 -22.06 -2.05 -2.35
N ARG A 161 -21.11 -1.29 -1.83
CA ARG A 161 -19.75 -1.12 -2.35
C ARG A 161 -18.67 -1.48 -1.33
N THR A 162 -19.08 -2.07 -0.21
CA THR A 162 -18.23 -2.28 0.97
C THR A 162 -18.40 -3.65 1.61
N CYS A 163 -19.08 -4.60 0.93
CA CYS A 163 -19.40 -5.89 1.50
C CYS A 163 -20.01 -5.76 2.90
N LYS A 164 -21.10 -4.98 3.02
CA LYS A 164 -21.80 -4.67 4.28
C LYS A 164 -20.83 -4.05 5.31
N ASN A 165 -20.13 -3.01 4.88
CA ASN A 165 -19.14 -2.32 5.71
C ASN A 165 -18.10 -3.30 6.30
N TRP A 166 -17.59 -4.18 5.42
CA TRP A 166 -16.48 -5.12 5.72
C TRP A 166 -16.85 -6.21 6.74
N THR A 167 -18.12 -6.62 6.73
CA THR A 167 -18.64 -7.68 7.61
C THR A 167 -19.24 -8.86 6.86
N SER A 168 -19.23 -8.86 5.53
CA SER A 168 -19.72 -9.96 4.70
C SER A 168 -18.59 -10.69 4.00
N SER A 169 -18.63 -12.02 4.05
CA SER A 169 -17.79 -12.94 3.26
C SER A 169 -18.61 -13.76 2.24
N THR A 170 -19.81 -13.29 1.92
CA THR A 170 -20.72 -13.95 1.00
C THR A 170 -21.32 -12.96 0.02
N GLN A 171 -22.54 -12.51 0.27
CA GLN A 171 -23.26 -11.57 -0.59
C GLN A 171 -22.84 -10.12 -0.35
N GLY A 172 -23.04 -9.30 -1.38
CA GLY A 172 -22.67 -7.91 -1.45
C GLY A 172 -21.63 -7.66 -2.53
N SER A 173 -21.07 -6.47 -2.55
CA SER A 173 -19.99 -6.10 -3.46
C SER A 173 -19.06 -5.12 -2.76
N ALA A 174 -17.80 -5.11 -3.14
CA ALA A 174 -16.83 -4.12 -2.73
C ALA A 174 -16.29 -3.36 -3.94
N MET A 175 -16.08 -2.05 -3.84
CA MET A 175 -15.29 -1.34 -4.83
C MET A 175 -13.82 -1.73 -4.65
N LEU A 176 -13.16 -2.02 -5.78
CA LEU A 176 -11.78 -2.46 -5.88
C LEU A 176 -10.94 -1.42 -6.61
N GLY A 177 -9.65 -1.38 -6.31
CA GLY A 177 -8.65 -0.63 -7.06
C GLY A 177 -7.54 -1.54 -7.56
N HIS A 178 -6.79 -1.09 -8.57
CA HIS A 178 -5.68 -1.82 -9.17
C HIS A 178 -4.34 -1.23 -8.75
N PHE A 179 -3.62 -1.91 -7.84
CA PHE A 179 -2.35 -1.37 -7.34
C PHE A 179 -1.26 -1.24 -8.42
N ASP A 180 -1.36 -2.03 -9.47
CA ASP A 180 -0.43 -2.05 -10.59
C ASP A 180 -0.81 -1.11 -11.75
N ARG A 181 -1.95 -0.39 -11.62
CA ARG A 181 -2.46 0.53 -12.64
C ARG A 181 -2.76 -0.13 -13.98
N LEU A 182 -3.07 -1.41 -13.98
CA LEU A 182 -3.44 -2.16 -15.17
C LEU A 182 -4.90 -2.58 -15.11
N GLY A 183 -5.64 -2.41 -16.20
CA GLY A 183 -7.05 -2.78 -16.32
C GLY A 183 -7.36 -3.48 -17.63
N LEU A 184 -8.63 -3.79 -17.84
CA LEU A 184 -9.13 -4.38 -19.09
C LEU A 184 -9.19 -3.34 -20.22
N ARG A 185 -9.30 -2.05 -19.88
CA ARG A 185 -9.35 -0.91 -20.80
C ARG A 185 -8.20 0.03 -20.48
N ASP A 186 -7.92 0.93 -21.42
CA ASP A 186 -6.87 1.94 -21.29
C ASP A 186 -7.47 3.32 -20.92
N ASP A 187 -8.35 3.33 -19.91
CA ASP A 187 -8.98 4.53 -19.34
C ASP A 187 -8.61 4.71 -17.86
N ASP A 188 -8.84 5.90 -17.33
CA ASP A 188 -8.47 6.26 -15.95
C ASP A 188 -9.24 5.42 -14.91
N GLU A 189 -10.52 5.10 -15.16
CA GLU A 189 -11.33 4.27 -14.29
C GLU A 189 -10.71 2.88 -14.16
N SER A 190 -10.45 2.22 -15.29
CA SER A 190 -9.86 0.88 -15.33
C SER A 190 -8.46 0.80 -14.73
N LYS A 191 -7.72 1.92 -14.68
CA LYS A 191 -6.40 2.05 -14.07
C LYS A 191 -6.42 2.67 -12.68
N SER A 192 -7.58 2.94 -12.11
CA SER A 192 -7.68 3.55 -10.80
C SER A 192 -7.10 2.66 -9.72
N TRP A 193 -6.23 3.21 -8.88
CA TRP A 193 -5.63 2.47 -7.78
C TRP A 193 -6.63 2.15 -6.66
N ASN A 194 -7.73 2.92 -6.56
CA ASN A 194 -8.69 2.81 -5.47
C ASN A 194 -10.16 2.70 -5.89
N SER A 195 -10.50 2.87 -7.18
CA SER A 195 -11.90 2.89 -7.63
C SER A 195 -12.00 2.42 -9.08
N SER A 196 -11.65 1.17 -9.35
CA SER A 196 -11.63 0.63 -10.72
C SER A 196 -12.93 -0.06 -11.10
N HIS A 197 -13.35 -1.04 -10.32
CA HIS A 197 -14.59 -1.79 -10.55
C HIS A 197 -15.11 -2.44 -9.26
N PRO A 198 -16.41 -2.77 -9.18
CA PRO A 198 -16.94 -3.57 -8.09
C PRO A 198 -16.44 -5.03 -8.19
N SER A 199 -16.28 -5.67 -7.03
CA SER A 199 -16.10 -7.12 -6.96
C SER A 199 -17.36 -7.84 -7.46
N GLY A 200 -17.20 -9.05 -7.97
CA GLY A 200 -18.29 -9.86 -8.48
C GLY A 200 -17.92 -11.32 -8.49
N GLY A 201 -18.94 -12.16 -8.61
CA GLY A 201 -18.78 -13.61 -8.65
C GLY A 201 -20.13 -14.30 -8.50
N PRO A 202 -20.16 -15.65 -8.59
CA PRO A 202 -21.40 -16.41 -8.53
C PRO A 202 -22.13 -16.28 -7.17
N ASP A 203 -21.38 -15.99 -6.09
CA ASP A 203 -21.94 -15.85 -4.74
C ASP A 203 -22.16 -14.37 -4.33
N GLY A 204 -21.91 -13.42 -5.24
CA GLY A 204 -22.20 -12.00 -5.05
C GLY A 204 -20.99 -11.08 -4.99
N GLY A 205 -19.78 -11.58 -4.71
CA GLY A 205 -18.55 -10.80 -4.82
C GLY A 205 -17.80 -10.52 -3.51
N CYS A 206 -18.28 -10.98 -2.35
CA CYS A 206 -17.60 -10.75 -1.07
C CYS A 206 -16.87 -11.99 -0.53
N SER A 207 -17.08 -13.18 -1.12
CA SER A 207 -16.39 -14.39 -0.69
C SER A 207 -14.92 -14.38 -1.15
N GLN A 208 -14.07 -15.14 -0.46
CA GLN A 208 -12.67 -15.29 -0.86
C GLN A 208 -12.53 -15.87 -2.27
N ALA A 209 -13.45 -16.76 -2.66
CA ALA A 209 -13.49 -17.33 -3.99
C ALA A 209 -13.86 -16.28 -5.04
N ASP A 210 -14.91 -15.48 -4.79
CA ASP A 210 -15.34 -14.42 -5.69
C ASP A 210 -14.26 -13.35 -5.90
N LEU A 211 -13.61 -12.90 -4.83
CA LEU A 211 -12.51 -11.93 -4.94
C LEU A 211 -11.38 -12.44 -5.86
N LYS A 212 -11.12 -13.75 -5.85
CA LYS A 212 -10.12 -14.36 -6.74
C LYS A 212 -10.57 -14.41 -8.20
N THR A 213 -11.86 -14.47 -8.47
CA THR A 213 -12.38 -14.51 -9.86
C THR A 213 -12.14 -13.21 -10.60
N THR A 214 -12.08 -12.08 -9.90
CA THR A 214 -11.81 -10.76 -10.50
C THR A 214 -10.34 -10.39 -10.52
N GLY A 215 -9.48 -11.18 -9.89
CA GLY A 215 -8.03 -10.93 -9.83
C GLY A 215 -7.58 -10.35 -8.50
N GLY A 216 -8.35 -10.55 -7.44
CA GLY A 216 -8.04 -10.15 -6.07
C GLY A 216 -7.65 -11.31 -5.16
N ASP A 217 -7.37 -11.00 -3.90
CA ASP A 217 -7.14 -11.96 -2.82
C ASP A 217 -7.48 -11.36 -1.45
N GLY A 218 -8.32 -10.32 -1.43
CA GLY A 218 -8.67 -9.60 -0.20
C GLY A 218 -7.55 -8.73 0.34
N LEU A 219 -6.69 -8.21 -0.53
CA LEU A 219 -5.59 -7.30 -0.15
C LEU A 219 -6.14 -5.92 0.24
N MET A 220 -5.38 -5.21 1.07
CA MET A 220 -5.69 -3.84 1.52
C MET A 220 -4.44 -2.97 1.48
N TYR A 221 -4.63 -1.67 1.24
CA TYR A 221 -3.60 -0.68 1.50
C TYR A 221 -3.62 -0.30 2.98
N CYS A 222 -2.45 -0.22 3.58
CA CYS A 222 -2.25 0.21 4.96
C CYS A 222 -1.42 1.49 5.00
N PHE A 223 -1.90 2.48 5.76
CA PHE A 223 -1.27 3.78 5.91
C PHE A 223 -1.03 4.08 7.39
N ALA A 224 0.13 4.65 7.71
CA ALA A 224 0.36 5.23 9.03
C ALA A 224 -0.43 6.55 9.12
N ALA A 225 -1.28 6.66 10.14
CA ALA A 225 -2.17 7.80 10.34
C ALA A 225 -1.53 8.95 11.12
N ASN A 226 -0.33 8.75 11.66
CA ASN A 226 0.43 9.71 12.48
C ASN A 226 1.91 9.70 12.12
#